data_2db6055dfd5f1a0b40591c5168d0a185
#
_entry.id   2db6055dfd5f1a0b40591c5168d0a185
#
_cell.length_a   1.000
_cell.length_b   1.000
_cell.length_c   1.000
_cell.angle_alpha   90.00
_cell.angle_beta   90.00
_cell.angle_gamma   90.00
#
_symmetry.space_group_name_H-M   'P 1'
#
loop_
_entity.id
_entity.type
_entity.pdbx_description
1 polymer ?
#
loop_
_entity_poly.entity_id
_entity_poly.type
_entity_poly.pdbx_seq_one_letter_code
_entity_poly.pdbx_strand_id
1 'polypeptide(L)'
;MRRRSFLFIALALVGSMPSVLSASPKNLRIAYAGSMGAVMDRALGPQFARSAGVGYQGIGAGAYGLAHLLASGRLQTDLFISITPGPIRILQRAGLVSHAFPIARTQMVIAYSPKSRFARELGAAARGSIAWWRVLEMPGLRFGRTDPATDPQGQSILFTMQLAASYYRQPDLAKRILGSARNPAQIFTEASLLSRLESGEIDASSGYESAVRSLHLPFIGLPPEIDLGDPAFAGRYERATIRTKMHGKMETIHPQPLVFYAAVLKNAADPNAARAFIAFVRSPRGLAILRRFGYQRPLGRPL
;
A
#
# COMPACT_ATOMS: atom_id res chain seq x y z
N MET A 1 8.35 72.94 62.40
CA MET A 1 7.40 72.33 61.44
C MET A 1 8.00 71.03 60.95
N ARG A 2 7.51 69.85 61.39
CA ARG A 2 8.00 68.51 61.04
C ARG A 2 7.02 67.87 60.08
N ARG A 3 7.40 67.62 58.84
CA ARG A 3 6.66 66.83 57.84
C ARG A 3 6.90 65.32 58.10
N ARG A 4 5.81 64.59 58.34
CA ARG A 4 5.81 63.11 58.40
C ARG A 4 5.49 62.58 57.00
N SER A 5 6.46 61.82 56.43
CA SER A 5 6.22 61.07 55.20
C SER A 5 5.65 59.69 55.54
N PHE A 6 4.51 59.37 54.95
CA PHE A 6 3.87 58.03 55.00
C PHE A 6 4.41 57.21 53.84
N LEU A 7 5.01 56.07 54.15
CA LEU A 7 5.50 55.09 53.18
C LEU A 7 4.40 54.06 52.97
N PHE A 8 3.78 54.00 51.79
CA PHE A 8 2.85 52.94 51.38
C PHE A 8 3.66 51.78 50.81
N ILE A 9 3.65 50.62 51.50
CA ILE A 9 4.18 49.34 51.00
C ILE A 9 3.03 48.67 50.20
N ALA A 10 3.17 48.62 48.88
CA ALA A 10 2.29 47.83 48.00
C ALA A 10 2.77 46.36 47.98
N LEU A 11 2.00 45.48 48.58
CA LEU A 11 2.25 44.02 48.54
C LEU A 11 1.73 43.46 47.21
N ALA A 12 2.63 43.18 46.26
CA ALA A 12 2.29 42.52 45.00
C ALA A 12 2.08 41.02 45.22
N LEU A 13 0.84 40.52 45.20
CA LEU A 13 0.54 39.09 45.10
C LEU A 13 0.90 38.61 43.68
N VAL A 14 2.01 37.93 43.56
CA VAL A 14 2.35 37.19 42.34
C VAL A 14 1.59 35.85 42.38
N GLY A 15 0.41 35.83 41.72
CA GLY A 15 -0.33 34.61 41.50
C GLY A 15 0.42 33.67 40.51
N SER A 16 0.99 32.58 41.00
CA SER A 16 1.53 31.52 40.16
C SER A 16 0.39 30.80 39.42
N MET A 17 0.18 31.16 38.15
CA MET A 17 -0.66 30.37 37.26
C MET A 17 0.05 29.02 36.99
N PRO A 18 -0.63 27.87 37.22
CA PRO A 18 -0.06 26.59 36.83
C PRO A 18 0.06 26.56 35.31
N SER A 19 1.31 26.49 34.83
CA SER A 19 1.59 26.21 33.40
C SER A 19 1.07 24.81 33.09
N VAL A 20 -0.10 24.73 32.43
CA VAL A 20 -0.57 23.50 31.84
C VAL A 20 0.43 23.17 30.71
N LEU A 21 1.40 22.29 31.02
CA LEU A 21 2.23 21.68 29.99
C LEU A 21 1.28 20.91 29.06
N SER A 22 0.88 21.53 27.97
CA SER A 22 0.18 20.85 26.89
C SER A 22 1.17 19.88 26.26
N ALA A 23 1.11 18.60 26.68
CA ALA A 23 1.90 17.55 26.04
C ALA A 23 1.56 17.58 24.55
N SER A 24 2.58 17.79 23.71
CA SER A 24 2.40 17.74 22.25
C SER A 24 1.69 16.44 21.87
N PRO A 25 0.63 16.48 21.05
CA PRO A 25 -0.10 15.27 20.70
C PRO A 25 0.86 14.23 20.15
N LYS A 26 0.86 13.03 20.75
CA LYS A 26 1.67 11.92 20.26
C LYS A 26 1.27 11.61 18.82
N ASN A 27 2.24 11.59 17.92
CA ASN A 27 2.01 11.25 16.53
C ASN A 27 1.98 9.73 16.35
N LEU A 28 0.88 9.21 15.83
CA LEU A 28 0.80 7.83 15.36
C LEU A 28 1.53 7.74 14.00
N ARG A 29 2.63 6.99 13.97
CA ARG A 29 3.45 6.79 12.77
C ARG A 29 3.11 5.46 12.14
N ILE A 30 2.69 5.47 10.87
CA ILE A 30 2.26 4.27 10.14
C ILE A 30 3.07 4.11 8.87
N ALA A 31 3.80 3.00 8.74
CA ALA A 31 4.37 2.57 7.46
C ALA A 31 3.35 1.67 6.74
N TYR A 32 3.12 1.89 5.46
CA TYR A 32 2.13 1.13 4.69
C TYR A 32 2.57 0.91 3.24
N ALA A 33 2.04 -0.15 2.63
CA ALA A 33 2.18 -0.41 1.21
C ALA A 33 1.72 0.82 0.42
N GLY A 34 2.55 1.32 -0.50
CA GLY A 34 2.34 2.58 -1.22
C GLY A 34 0.99 2.67 -1.94
N SER A 35 0.46 1.53 -2.39
CA SER A 35 -0.90 1.41 -2.96
C SER A 35 -2.03 1.89 -2.03
N MET A 36 -1.77 2.00 -0.71
CA MET A 36 -2.72 2.57 0.23
C MET A 36 -2.59 4.09 0.42
N GLY A 37 -1.62 4.74 -0.21
CA GLY A 37 -1.33 6.18 0.01
C GLY A 37 -2.58 7.06 -0.04
N ALA A 38 -3.37 6.95 -1.09
CA ALA A 38 -4.57 7.78 -1.24
C ALA A 38 -5.57 7.59 -0.08
N VAL A 39 -5.90 6.36 0.30
CA VAL A 39 -6.87 6.11 1.39
C VAL A 39 -6.28 6.44 2.76
N MET A 40 -5.00 6.19 2.97
CA MET A 40 -4.33 6.47 4.23
C MET A 40 -4.21 7.96 4.48
N ASP A 41 -3.70 8.73 3.51
CA ASP A 41 -3.35 10.14 3.70
C ASP A 41 -4.54 11.09 3.51
N ARG A 42 -5.53 10.68 2.68
CA ARG A 42 -6.71 11.54 2.42
C ARG A 42 -7.91 11.19 3.29
N ALA A 43 -7.95 10.01 3.93
CA ALA A 43 -9.13 9.58 4.64
C ALA A 43 -8.85 8.89 5.98
N LEU A 44 -8.30 7.67 6.02
CA LEU A 44 -8.19 6.87 7.25
C LEU A 44 -7.32 7.56 8.31
N GLY A 45 -6.12 8.00 7.94
CA GLY A 45 -5.18 8.65 8.86
C GLY A 45 -5.74 9.93 9.47
N PRO A 46 -6.12 10.94 8.64
CA PRO A 46 -6.68 12.19 9.15
C PRO A 46 -8.00 12.02 9.94
N GLN A 47 -8.84 11.05 9.54
CA GLN A 47 -10.11 10.83 10.23
C GLN A 47 -9.91 10.18 11.60
N PHE A 48 -9.00 9.20 11.68
CA PHE A 48 -8.60 8.61 12.96
C PHE A 48 -7.94 9.65 13.88
N ALA A 49 -6.96 10.41 13.35
CA ALA A 49 -6.25 11.44 14.11
C ALA A 49 -7.21 12.41 14.80
N ARG A 50 -8.20 12.93 14.05
CA ARG A 50 -9.23 13.83 14.61
C ARG A 50 -10.09 13.15 15.68
N SER A 51 -10.48 11.87 15.47
CA SER A 51 -11.37 11.17 16.41
C SER A 51 -10.64 10.69 17.68
N ALA A 52 -9.35 10.45 17.61
CA ALA A 52 -8.53 9.94 18.72
C ALA A 52 -7.72 11.05 19.43
N GLY A 53 -7.73 12.28 18.92
CA GLY A 53 -6.94 13.38 19.49
C GLY A 53 -5.42 13.18 19.38
N VAL A 54 -4.95 12.48 18.33
CA VAL A 54 -3.52 12.21 18.07
C VAL A 54 -3.09 12.81 16.75
N GLY A 55 -1.77 13.02 16.56
CA GLY A 55 -1.23 13.35 15.25
C GLY A 55 -1.17 12.09 14.36
N TYR A 56 -1.07 12.29 13.05
CA TYR A 56 -0.88 11.22 12.06
C TYR A 56 0.33 11.51 11.17
N GLN A 57 1.18 10.50 11.00
CA GLN A 57 2.27 10.53 10.04
C GLN A 57 2.30 9.23 9.23
N GLY A 58 2.03 9.32 7.92
CA GLY A 58 2.05 8.22 6.99
C GLY A 58 3.38 8.11 6.25
N ILE A 59 3.85 6.88 5.99
CA ILE A 59 5.03 6.56 5.19
C ILE A 59 4.66 5.46 4.21
N GLY A 60 4.40 5.84 2.96
CA GLY A 60 4.03 4.92 1.88
C GLY A 60 5.23 4.58 0.99
N ALA A 61 5.51 3.28 0.79
CA ALA A 61 6.51 2.78 -0.16
C ALA A 61 6.31 1.29 -0.45
N GLY A 62 7.20 0.69 -1.25
CA GLY A 62 7.21 -0.76 -1.48
C GLY A 62 7.34 -1.54 -0.17
N ALA A 63 6.39 -2.42 0.13
CA ALA A 63 6.24 -3.03 1.45
C ALA A 63 7.44 -3.90 1.87
N TYR A 64 8.12 -4.57 0.94
CA TYR A 64 9.36 -5.29 1.24
C TYR A 64 10.49 -4.34 1.66
N GLY A 65 10.65 -3.21 0.95
CA GLY A 65 11.63 -2.18 1.30
C GLY A 65 11.39 -1.61 2.70
N LEU A 66 10.13 -1.26 3.01
CA LEU A 66 9.74 -0.79 4.35
C LEU A 66 10.00 -1.84 5.44
N ALA A 67 9.66 -3.10 5.20
CA ALA A 67 9.89 -4.18 6.16
C ALA A 67 11.39 -4.35 6.47
N HIS A 68 12.28 -4.24 5.48
CA HIS A 68 13.73 -4.27 5.70
C HIS A 68 14.24 -3.06 6.47
N LEU A 69 13.74 -1.86 6.20
CA LEU A 69 14.10 -0.66 6.96
C LEU A 69 13.67 -0.75 8.42
N LEU A 70 12.46 -1.27 8.68
CA LEU A 70 11.94 -1.51 10.03
C LEU A 70 12.76 -2.59 10.74
N ALA A 71 13.01 -3.73 10.09
CA ALA A 71 13.78 -4.83 10.66
C ALA A 71 15.23 -4.43 11.00
N SER A 72 15.83 -3.53 10.22
CA SER A 72 17.19 -3.01 10.47
C SER A 72 17.25 -1.83 11.45
N GLY A 73 16.10 -1.36 11.97
CA GLY A 73 16.03 -0.20 12.86
C GLY A 73 16.26 1.16 12.20
N ARG A 74 16.45 1.20 10.86
CA ARG A 74 16.61 2.46 10.10
C ARG A 74 15.32 3.25 9.91
N LEU A 75 14.18 2.62 10.15
CA LEU A 75 12.86 3.23 10.22
C LEU A 75 12.18 2.79 11.51
N GLN A 76 11.51 3.71 12.19
CA GLN A 76 10.69 3.42 13.36
C GLN A 76 9.28 3.95 13.14
N THR A 77 8.29 3.09 13.33
CA THR A 77 6.87 3.42 13.27
C THR A 77 6.10 2.63 14.32
N ASP A 78 4.84 2.96 14.54
CA ASP A 78 3.99 2.26 15.51
C ASP A 78 3.26 1.08 14.88
N LEU A 79 2.96 1.23 13.59
CA LEU A 79 2.16 0.27 12.82
C LEU A 79 2.78 0.05 11.44
N PHE A 80 2.67 -1.19 10.96
CA PHE A 80 3.01 -1.54 9.59
C PHE A 80 1.82 -2.20 8.88
N ILE A 81 1.57 -1.78 7.63
CA ILE A 81 0.52 -2.36 6.78
C ILE A 81 1.13 -2.88 5.48
N SER A 82 0.93 -4.15 5.20
CA SER A 82 1.40 -4.82 3.97
C SER A 82 0.26 -5.46 3.22
N ILE A 83 0.36 -5.51 1.88
CA ILE A 83 -0.64 -6.17 1.02
C ILE A 83 -0.46 -7.70 0.92
N THR A 84 0.62 -8.26 1.39
CA THR A 84 0.87 -9.71 1.38
C THR A 84 1.53 -10.15 2.68
N PRO A 85 1.47 -11.43 3.05
CA PRO A 85 2.14 -11.97 4.23
C PRO A 85 3.67 -11.82 4.23
N GLY A 86 4.31 -11.78 3.04
CA GLY A 86 5.78 -11.77 2.91
C GLY A 86 6.48 -10.70 3.76
N PRO A 87 6.17 -9.40 3.60
CA PRO A 87 6.77 -8.33 4.40
C PRO A 87 6.46 -8.47 5.90
N ILE A 88 5.27 -8.95 6.28
CA ILE A 88 4.92 -9.22 7.69
C ILE A 88 5.84 -10.30 8.27
N ARG A 89 6.08 -11.38 7.53
CA ARG A 89 6.97 -12.46 7.97
C ARG A 89 8.42 -12.02 8.18
N ILE A 90 8.90 -11.02 7.44
CA ILE A 90 10.21 -10.40 7.70
C ILE A 90 10.24 -9.81 9.12
N LEU A 91 9.21 -9.05 9.48
CA LEU A 91 9.12 -8.42 10.80
C LEU A 91 8.85 -9.44 11.92
N GLN A 92 8.11 -10.52 11.65
CA GLN A 92 7.92 -11.62 12.60
C GLN A 92 9.26 -12.32 12.88
N ARG A 93 10.06 -12.63 11.85
CA ARG A 93 11.40 -13.21 12.02
C ARG A 93 12.37 -12.28 12.75
N ALA A 94 12.24 -10.96 12.55
CA ALA A 94 13.00 -9.96 13.29
C ALA A 94 12.50 -9.74 14.73
N GLY A 95 11.45 -10.48 15.16
CA GLY A 95 10.88 -10.35 16.51
C GLY A 95 10.05 -9.08 16.74
N LEU A 96 9.82 -8.26 15.71
CA LEU A 96 9.13 -6.96 15.81
C LEU A 96 7.60 -7.06 15.73
N VAL A 97 7.05 -8.16 15.22
CA VAL A 97 5.61 -8.38 15.06
C VAL A 97 5.24 -9.75 15.61
N SER A 98 4.19 -9.82 16.42
CA SER A 98 3.60 -11.10 16.88
C SER A 98 2.42 -11.51 16.02
N HIS A 99 1.51 -10.58 15.73
CA HIS A 99 0.29 -10.85 15.00
C HIS A 99 0.03 -9.74 13.96
N ALA A 100 -0.57 -10.11 12.83
CA ALA A 100 -1.07 -9.17 11.85
C ALA A 100 -2.52 -9.53 11.47
N PHE A 101 -3.37 -8.51 11.35
CA PHE A 101 -4.80 -8.68 11.13
C PHE A 101 -5.19 -8.29 9.71
N PRO A 102 -6.03 -9.07 9.00
CA PRO A 102 -6.54 -8.67 7.70
C PRO A 102 -7.46 -7.46 7.86
N ILE A 103 -7.25 -6.42 7.04
CA ILE A 103 -8.00 -5.15 7.10
C ILE A 103 -8.71 -4.80 5.80
N ALA A 104 -8.23 -5.29 4.66
CA ALA A 104 -8.78 -5.01 3.34
C ALA A 104 -8.34 -6.08 2.34
N ARG A 105 -8.89 -6.01 1.12
CA ARG A 105 -8.51 -6.86 -0.02
C ARG A 105 -8.56 -6.05 -1.32
N THR A 106 -7.78 -6.46 -2.30
CA THR A 106 -7.80 -5.90 -3.66
C THR A 106 -7.48 -7.00 -4.69
N GLN A 107 -7.38 -6.64 -5.96
CA GLN A 107 -7.01 -7.54 -7.05
C GLN A 107 -6.12 -6.83 -8.07
N MET A 108 -5.42 -7.61 -8.90
CA MET A 108 -4.62 -7.09 -10.00
C MET A 108 -5.50 -6.62 -11.14
N VAL A 109 -5.12 -5.48 -11.70
CA VAL A 109 -5.71 -4.91 -12.91
C VAL A 109 -4.59 -4.40 -13.83
N ILE A 110 -4.94 -4.11 -15.08
CA ILE A 110 -4.09 -3.32 -15.99
C ILE A 110 -4.68 -1.91 -16.04
N ALA A 111 -4.06 -0.97 -15.35
CA ALA A 111 -4.41 0.44 -15.44
C ALA A 111 -3.91 1.03 -16.75
N TYR A 112 -4.58 2.05 -17.29
CA TYR A 112 -4.12 2.72 -18.49
C TYR A 112 -4.37 4.23 -18.46
N SER A 113 -3.55 4.96 -19.22
CA SER A 113 -3.70 6.40 -19.35
C SER A 113 -4.80 6.74 -20.36
N PRO A 114 -5.77 7.60 -19.98
CA PRO A 114 -6.72 8.13 -20.96
C PRO A 114 -6.06 9.06 -22.00
N LYS A 115 -4.82 9.50 -21.74
CA LYS A 115 -4.01 10.33 -22.63
C LYS A 115 -3.12 9.52 -23.58
N SER A 116 -3.10 8.19 -23.44
CA SER A 116 -2.34 7.31 -24.31
C SER A 116 -2.86 7.37 -25.75
N ARG A 117 -1.96 7.30 -26.71
CA ARG A 117 -2.34 7.08 -28.12
C ARG A 117 -3.08 5.75 -28.34
N PHE A 118 -2.95 4.80 -27.42
CA PHE A 118 -3.65 3.51 -27.40
C PHE A 118 -4.90 3.51 -26.53
N ALA A 119 -5.38 4.68 -26.07
CA ALA A 119 -6.53 4.76 -25.17
C ALA A 119 -7.80 4.12 -25.74
N ARG A 120 -8.00 4.17 -27.08
CA ARG A 120 -9.13 3.54 -27.76
C ARG A 120 -9.06 2.01 -27.67
N GLU A 121 -7.90 1.43 -27.97
CA GLU A 121 -7.65 -0.01 -27.93
C GLU A 121 -7.69 -0.53 -26.48
N LEU A 122 -7.07 0.18 -25.53
CA LEU A 122 -7.13 -0.12 -24.11
C LEU A 122 -8.57 -0.04 -23.57
N GLY A 123 -9.34 0.97 -23.99
CA GLY A 123 -10.77 1.07 -23.69
C GLY A 123 -11.61 -0.06 -24.29
N ALA A 124 -11.29 -0.50 -25.51
CA ALA A 124 -11.95 -1.66 -26.12
C ALA A 124 -11.61 -2.96 -25.36
N ALA A 125 -10.36 -3.12 -24.90
CA ALA A 125 -9.96 -4.22 -24.03
C ALA A 125 -10.69 -4.19 -22.69
N ALA A 126 -10.87 -3.02 -22.08
CA ALA A 126 -11.61 -2.86 -20.84
C ALA A 126 -13.10 -3.27 -20.98
N ARG A 127 -13.68 -3.14 -22.16
CA ARG A 127 -15.04 -3.61 -22.46
C ARG A 127 -15.10 -5.07 -22.94
N GLY A 128 -13.96 -5.76 -23.03
CA GLY A 128 -13.88 -7.14 -23.49
C GLY A 128 -13.98 -7.32 -25.02
N SER A 129 -13.97 -6.22 -25.80
CA SER A 129 -14.10 -6.28 -27.26
C SER A 129 -12.85 -6.82 -27.96
N ILE A 130 -11.68 -6.66 -27.31
CA ILE A 130 -10.40 -7.23 -27.76
C ILE A 130 -9.64 -7.81 -26.57
N ALA A 131 -8.78 -8.79 -26.83
CA ALA A 131 -7.96 -9.38 -25.79
C ALA A 131 -6.94 -8.36 -25.26
N TRP A 132 -6.96 -8.07 -23.96
CA TRP A 132 -6.11 -7.05 -23.33
C TRP A 132 -4.62 -7.27 -23.58
N TRP A 133 -4.20 -8.52 -23.56
CA TRP A 133 -2.79 -8.88 -23.76
C TRP A 133 -2.31 -8.57 -25.19
N ARG A 134 -3.18 -8.65 -26.22
CA ARG A 134 -2.84 -8.22 -27.59
C ARG A 134 -2.58 -6.72 -27.67
N VAL A 135 -3.30 -5.92 -26.88
CA VAL A 135 -3.05 -4.48 -26.81
C VAL A 135 -1.71 -4.19 -26.17
N LEU A 136 -1.35 -4.90 -25.11
CA LEU A 136 -0.05 -4.73 -24.44
C LEU A 136 1.15 -5.15 -25.32
N GLU A 137 0.92 -5.98 -26.33
CA GLU A 137 1.93 -6.40 -27.32
C GLU A 137 2.04 -5.44 -28.52
N MET A 138 1.25 -4.39 -28.58
CA MET A 138 1.28 -3.45 -29.73
C MET A 138 2.62 -2.70 -29.78
N PRO A 139 3.22 -2.56 -31.00
CA PRO A 139 4.50 -1.88 -31.15
C PRO A 139 4.49 -0.46 -30.59
N GLY A 140 5.45 -0.16 -29.72
CA GLY A 140 5.63 1.15 -29.12
C GLY A 140 4.68 1.45 -27.95
N LEU A 141 3.90 0.48 -27.45
CA LEU A 141 3.18 0.63 -26.19
C LEU A 141 4.18 0.59 -25.02
N ARG A 142 4.10 1.58 -24.16
CA ARG A 142 4.97 1.71 -22.97
C ARG A 142 4.23 1.16 -21.75
N PHE A 143 4.67 -0.02 -21.32
CA PHE A 143 4.13 -0.68 -20.13
C PHE A 143 5.01 -0.42 -18.90
N GLY A 144 4.38 -0.07 -17.76
CA GLY A 144 5.08 0.16 -16.51
C GLY A 144 4.69 -0.84 -15.41
N ARG A 145 5.61 -1.09 -14.47
CA ARG A 145 5.42 -1.94 -13.29
C ARG A 145 6.43 -1.61 -12.21
N THR A 146 6.23 -2.09 -11.00
CA THR A 146 7.20 -1.91 -9.91
C THR A 146 8.26 -3.02 -9.88
N ASP A 147 9.35 -2.80 -9.11
CA ASP A 147 10.45 -3.76 -8.98
C ASP A 147 10.02 -4.97 -8.11
N PRO A 148 10.04 -6.20 -8.64
CA PRO A 148 9.67 -7.39 -7.88
C PRO A 148 10.63 -7.72 -6.72
N ALA A 149 11.82 -7.10 -6.67
CA ALA A 149 12.75 -7.29 -5.55
C ALA A 149 12.34 -6.50 -4.29
N THR A 150 11.61 -5.39 -4.46
CA THR A 150 11.28 -4.47 -3.36
C THR A 150 9.77 -4.26 -3.15
N ASP A 151 8.95 -4.66 -4.13
CA ASP A 151 7.52 -4.35 -4.12
C ASP A 151 6.66 -5.59 -4.47
N PRO A 152 5.67 -5.93 -3.62
CA PRO A 152 4.72 -7.01 -3.91
C PRO A 152 3.94 -6.84 -5.21
N GLN A 153 3.66 -5.62 -5.69
CA GLN A 153 2.99 -5.40 -6.97
C GLN A 153 3.86 -5.90 -8.14
N GLY A 154 5.18 -5.66 -8.08
CA GLY A 154 6.13 -6.16 -9.06
C GLY A 154 6.17 -7.70 -9.10
N GLN A 155 6.03 -8.37 -7.95
CA GLN A 155 5.89 -9.83 -7.90
C GLN A 155 4.52 -10.26 -8.43
N SER A 156 3.45 -9.58 -8.03
CA SER A 156 2.09 -9.91 -8.42
C SER A 156 1.89 -9.88 -9.93
N ILE A 157 2.45 -8.89 -10.64
CA ILE A 157 2.33 -8.85 -12.11
C ILE A 157 3.08 -9.99 -12.78
N LEU A 158 4.22 -10.45 -12.25
CA LEU A 158 4.92 -11.62 -12.77
C LEU A 158 4.05 -12.87 -12.62
N PHE A 159 3.43 -13.07 -11.47
CA PHE A 159 2.49 -14.17 -11.23
C PHE A 159 1.27 -14.09 -12.16
N THR A 160 0.64 -12.91 -12.23
CA THR A 160 -0.52 -12.68 -13.09
C THR A 160 -0.22 -13.02 -14.55
N MET A 161 0.96 -12.62 -15.07
CA MET A 161 1.34 -12.93 -16.45
C MET A 161 1.61 -14.41 -16.69
N GLN A 162 2.18 -15.14 -15.71
CA GLN A 162 2.33 -16.61 -15.81
C GLN A 162 0.96 -17.32 -15.79
N LEU A 163 0.07 -16.88 -14.90
CA LEU A 163 -1.30 -17.41 -14.84
C LEU A 163 -2.06 -17.11 -16.14
N ALA A 164 -1.92 -15.89 -16.69
CA ALA A 164 -2.51 -15.49 -17.96
C ALA A 164 -1.97 -16.31 -19.13
N ALA A 165 -0.67 -16.56 -19.17
CA ALA A 165 -0.05 -17.42 -20.20
C ALA A 165 -0.71 -18.82 -20.22
N SER A 166 -0.93 -19.40 -19.06
CA SER A 166 -1.62 -20.69 -18.90
C SER A 166 -3.12 -20.60 -19.23
N TYR A 167 -3.80 -19.55 -18.72
CA TYR A 167 -5.23 -19.33 -18.88
C TYR A 167 -5.63 -19.15 -20.35
N TYR A 168 -4.88 -18.30 -21.07
CA TYR A 168 -5.12 -18.00 -22.49
C TYR A 168 -4.42 -18.95 -23.45
N ARG A 169 -3.69 -19.98 -22.95
CA ARG A 169 -2.88 -20.90 -23.76
C ARG A 169 -1.86 -20.17 -24.65
N GLN A 170 -1.19 -19.19 -24.06
CA GLN A 170 -0.17 -18.33 -24.69
C GLN A 170 1.17 -18.46 -23.92
N PRO A 171 1.95 -19.52 -24.13
CA PRO A 171 3.09 -19.87 -23.26
C PRO A 171 4.13 -18.74 -23.14
N ASP A 172 4.36 -17.97 -24.19
CA ASP A 172 5.35 -16.87 -24.20
C ASP A 172 4.78 -15.51 -23.79
N LEU A 173 3.52 -15.43 -23.37
CA LEU A 173 2.83 -14.19 -23.07
C LEU A 173 3.61 -13.29 -22.09
N ALA A 174 4.04 -13.85 -20.98
CA ALA A 174 4.81 -13.13 -19.97
C ALA A 174 6.12 -12.55 -20.55
N LYS A 175 6.83 -13.32 -21.38
CA LYS A 175 8.08 -12.90 -22.02
C LYS A 175 7.82 -11.79 -23.05
N ARG A 176 6.78 -11.89 -23.88
CA ARG A 176 6.46 -10.88 -24.90
C ARG A 176 6.09 -9.54 -24.28
N ILE A 177 5.32 -9.54 -23.17
CA ILE A 177 4.86 -8.28 -22.54
C ILE A 177 5.91 -7.73 -21.58
N LEU A 178 6.50 -8.56 -20.72
CA LEU A 178 7.39 -8.11 -19.63
C LEU A 178 8.88 -8.14 -20.02
N GLY A 179 9.26 -8.90 -21.05
CA GLY A 179 10.65 -9.19 -21.36
C GLY A 179 11.30 -10.07 -20.30
N SER A 180 12.03 -9.47 -19.39
CA SER A 180 12.64 -10.17 -18.24
C SER A 180 11.95 -9.80 -16.93
N ALA A 181 12.17 -10.60 -15.87
CA ALA A 181 11.65 -10.30 -14.54
C ALA A 181 12.11 -8.93 -14.01
N ARG A 182 13.30 -8.47 -14.37
CA ARG A 182 13.84 -7.15 -14.05
C ARG A 182 14.19 -6.39 -15.35
N ASN A 183 13.16 -5.94 -16.05
CA ASN A 183 13.30 -5.10 -17.22
C ASN A 183 13.37 -3.62 -16.81
N PRO A 184 14.55 -2.96 -16.88
CA PRO A 184 14.73 -1.59 -16.40
C PRO A 184 13.83 -0.57 -17.12
N ALA A 185 13.47 -0.83 -18.39
CA ALA A 185 12.60 0.04 -19.17
C ALA A 185 11.15 0.08 -18.65
N GLN A 186 10.77 -0.88 -17.81
CA GLN A 186 9.40 -0.99 -17.28
C GLN A 186 9.32 -0.74 -15.77
N ILE A 187 10.47 -0.65 -15.07
CA ILE A 187 10.49 -0.60 -13.60
C ILE A 187 10.52 0.85 -13.11
N PHE A 188 9.51 1.18 -12.29
CA PHE A 188 9.36 2.47 -11.62
C PHE A 188 9.03 2.26 -10.15
N THR A 189 9.22 3.28 -9.31
CA THR A 189 8.60 3.28 -7.97
C THR A 189 7.09 3.41 -8.12
N GLU A 190 6.31 2.92 -7.16
CA GLU A 190 4.85 2.95 -7.23
C GLU A 190 4.30 4.37 -7.43
N ALA A 191 4.81 5.35 -6.68
CA ALA A 191 4.41 6.74 -6.82
C ALA A 191 4.75 7.31 -8.22
N SER A 192 5.94 7.03 -8.75
CA SER A 192 6.35 7.45 -10.09
C SER A 192 5.51 6.78 -11.19
N LEU A 193 5.19 5.49 -11.02
CA LEU A 193 4.39 4.71 -11.97
C LEU A 193 3.01 5.34 -12.18
N LEU A 194 2.31 5.66 -11.09
CA LEU A 194 0.98 6.27 -11.15
C LEU A 194 1.00 7.68 -11.74
N SER A 195 1.98 8.51 -11.35
CA SER A 195 2.15 9.85 -11.90
C SER A 195 2.43 9.84 -13.41
N ARG A 196 3.28 8.93 -13.88
CA ARG A 196 3.57 8.74 -15.31
C ARG A 196 2.38 8.25 -16.11
N LEU A 197 1.53 7.44 -15.49
CA LEU A 197 0.28 6.99 -16.09
C LEU A 197 -0.72 8.15 -16.21
N GLU A 198 -0.87 8.97 -15.16
CA GLU A 198 -1.73 10.17 -15.18
C GLU A 198 -1.28 11.20 -16.21
N SER A 199 0.03 11.41 -16.37
CA SER A 199 0.59 12.33 -17.37
C SER A 199 0.49 11.81 -18.80
N GLY A 200 0.38 10.49 -19.02
CA GLY A 200 0.43 9.84 -20.32
C GLY A 200 1.86 9.53 -20.79
N GLU A 201 2.85 9.63 -19.90
CA GLU A 201 4.23 9.25 -20.21
C GLU A 201 4.38 7.74 -20.40
N ILE A 202 3.58 6.92 -19.70
CA ILE A 202 3.37 5.50 -20.00
C ILE A 202 1.92 5.27 -20.41
N ASP A 203 1.71 4.23 -21.20
CA ASP A 203 0.41 3.95 -21.82
C ASP A 203 -0.45 3.04 -20.93
N ALA A 204 0.16 2.05 -20.31
CA ALA A 204 -0.48 1.12 -19.39
C ALA A 204 0.48 0.69 -18.29
N SER A 205 -0.06 0.20 -17.17
CA SER A 205 0.72 -0.32 -16.07
C SER A 205 0.01 -1.46 -15.34
N SER A 206 0.79 -2.30 -14.66
CA SER A 206 0.22 -3.12 -13.59
C SER A 206 -0.31 -2.23 -12.48
N GLY A 207 -1.37 -2.65 -11.81
CA GLY A 207 -1.93 -1.92 -10.66
C GLY A 207 -2.80 -2.80 -9.79
N TYR A 208 -3.00 -2.36 -8.56
CA TYR A 208 -4.06 -2.87 -7.71
C TYR A 208 -5.34 -2.07 -7.95
N GLU A 209 -6.48 -2.73 -8.10
CA GLU A 209 -7.75 -2.06 -8.37
C GLU A 209 -8.04 -0.93 -7.39
N SER A 210 -7.79 -1.15 -6.10
CA SER A 210 -8.00 -0.14 -5.06
C SER A 210 -7.18 1.14 -5.29
N ALA A 211 -5.91 1.02 -5.67
CA ALA A 211 -5.05 2.17 -5.94
C ALA A 211 -5.51 2.91 -7.21
N VAL A 212 -5.79 2.18 -8.27
CA VAL A 212 -6.22 2.73 -9.56
C VAL A 212 -7.57 3.46 -9.43
N ARG A 213 -8.55 2.86 -8.72
CA ARG A 213 -9.85 3.50 -8.43
C ARG A 213 -9.71 4.76 -7.58
N SER A 214 -8.80 4.74 -6.61
CA SER A 214 -8.54 5.90 -5.74
C SER A 214 -8.04 7.12 -6.49
N LEU A 215 -7.45 6.92 -7.68
CA LEU A 215 -6.95 7.96 -8.57
C LEU A 215 -7.87 8.21 -9.77
N HIS A 216 -9.03 7.55 -9.83
CA HIS A 216 -9.99 7.66 -10.92
C HIS A 216 -9.40 7.31 -12.30
N LEU A 217 -8.35 6.48 -12.34
CA LEU A 217 -7.75 6.01 -13.57
C LEU A 217 -8.59 4.88 -14.18
N PRO A 218 -8.73 4.82 -15.50
CA PRO A 218 -9.37 3.70 -16.16
C PRO A 218 -8.49 2.45 -16.09
N PHE A 219 -9.12 1.29 -16.10
CA PHE A 219 -8.42 0.00 -16.03
C PHE A 219 -9.15 -1.12 -16.76
N ILE A 220 -8.42 -2.15 -17.07
CA ILE A 220 -8.91 -3.43 -17.59
C ILE A 220 -8.98 -4.39 -16.42
N GLY A 221 -10.19 -4.88 -16.10
CA GLY A 221 -10.39 -5.99 -15.14
C GLY A 221 -9.83 -7.30 -15.70
N LEU A 222 -9.22 -8.08 -14.83
CA LEU A 222 -8.71 -9.41 -15.19
C LEU A 222 -9.66 -10.49 -14.67
N PRO A 223 -9.71 -11.68 -15.31
CA PRO A 223 -10.44 -12.82 -14.77
C PRO A 223 -9.97 -13.19 -13.36
N PRO A 224 -10.89 -13.60 -12.46
CA PRO A 224 -10.54 -13.93 -11.06
C PRO A 224 -9.55 -15.09 -10.94
N GLU A 225 -9.42 -15.92 -11.97
CA GLU A 225 -8.44 -17.00 -12.03
C GLU A 225 -6.99 -16.52 -12.15
N ILE A 226 -6.78 -15.24 -12.48
CA ILE A 226 -5.44 -14.67 -12.72
C ILE A 226 -5.19 -13.34 -12.00
N ASP A 227 -6.21 -12.72 -11.40
CA ASP A 227 -6.14 -11.40 -10.77
C ASP A 227 -5.60 -11.40 -9.34
N LEU A 228 -5.37 -12.56 -8.75
CA LEU A 228 -4.89 -12.77 -7.38
C LEU A 228 -5.82 -12.22 -6.29
N GLY A 229 -7.05 -11.80 -6.61
CA GLY A 229 -7.96 -11.13 -5.67
C GLY A 229 -8.84 -12.07 -4.89
N ASP A 230 -9.16 -13.27 -5.40
CA ASP A 230 -10.12 -14.17 -4.78
C ASP A 230 -9.45 -15.36 -4.10
N PRO A 231 -9.57 -15.49 -2.75
CA PRO A 231 -9.07 -16.66 -2.02
C PRO A 231 -9.59 -18.02 -2.50
N ALA A 232 -10.77 -18.07 -3.16
CA ALA A 232 -11.30 -19.29 -3.73
C ALA A 232 -10.38 -19.88 -4.83
N PHE A 233 -9.58 -19.03 -5.49
CA PHE A 233 -8.63 -19.45 -6.52
C PHE A 233 -7.21 -19.64 -5.99
N ALA A 234 -6.96 -19.62 -4.67
CA ALA A 234 -5.62 -19.71 -4.09
C ALA A 234 -4.83 -20.91 -4.63
N GLY A 235 -5.44 -22.11 -4.70
CA GLY A 235 -4.78 -23.30 -5.26
C GLY A 235 -4.46 -23.20 -6.76
N ARG A 236 -5.16 -22.36 -7.51
CA ARG A 236 -4.81 -22.06 -8.91
C ARG A 236 -3.63 -21.09 -8.96
N TYR A 237 -3.61 -20.09 -8.10
CA TYR A 237 -2.53 -19.11 -8.04
C TYR A 237 -1.18 -19.77 -7.71
N GLU A 238 -1.17 -20.78 -6.83
CA GLU A 238 0.03 -21.52 -6.44
C GLU A 238 0.79 -22.19 -7.62
N ARG A 239 0.15 -22.33 -8.79
CA ARG A 239 0.81 -22.84 -10.02
C ARG A 239 1.80 -21.85 -10.61
N ALA A 240 1.69 -20.56 -10.30
CA ALA A 240 2.68 -19.57 -10.71
C ALA A 240 3.82 -19.52 -9.68
N THR A 241 5.04 -19.32 -10.17
CA THR A 241 6.22 -19.23 -9.30
C THR A 241 7.18 -18.18 -9.81
N ILE A 242 7.86 -17.51 -8.90
CA ILE A 242 9.04 -16.72 -9.25
C ILE A 242 10.21 -17.08 -8.36
N ARG A 243 11.39 -17.04 -8.94
CA ARG A 243 12.64 -17.18 -8.19
C ARG A 243 13.20 -15.80 -7.91
N THR A 244 13.38 -15.49 -6.66
CA THR A 244 13.92 -14.19 -6.21
C THR A 244 14.94 -14.40 -5.09
N LYS A 245 15.84 -13.43 -4.94
CA LYS A 245 16.83 -13.47 -3.86
C LYS A 245 16.20 -12.91 -2.58
N MET A 246 16.01 -13.78 -1.59
CA MET A 246 15.56 -13.41 -0.24
C MET A 246 16.61 -13.85 0.78
N HIS A 247 16.97 -12.96 1.72
CA HIS A 247 17.99 -13.24 2.76
C HIS A 247 19.33 -13.79 2.21
N GLY A 248 19.74 -13.29 1.05
CA GLY A 248 20.97 -13.73 0.41
C GLY A 248 20.88 -15.04 -0.37
N LYS A 249 19.76 -15.77 -0.27
CA LYS A 249 19.52 -17.05 -0.96
C LYS A 249 18.47 -16.91 -2.06
N MET A 250 18.57 -17.73 -3.09
CA MET A 250 17.53 -17.86 -4.11
C MET A 250 16.37 -18.68 -3.56
N GLU A 251 15.21 -18.09 -3.45
CA GLU A 251 13.98 -18.74 -2.98
C GLU A 251 12.95 -18.78 -4.11
N THR A 252 12.17 -19.85 -4.16
CA THR A 252 10.96 -19.93 -5.00
C THR A 252 9.79 -19.46 -4.16
N ILE A 253 9.08 -18.46 -4.65
CA ILE A 253 7.89 -17.93 -3.99
C ILE A 253 6.66 -18.14 -4.87
N HIS A 254 5.52 -18.32 -4.22
CA HIS A 254 4.21 -18.49 -4.82
C HIS A 254 3.30 -17.31 -4.48
N PRO A 255 2.37 -16.96 -5.36
CA PRO A 255 1.41 -15.90 -5.07
C PRO A 255 0.45 -16.32 -3.96
N GLN A 256 -0.01 -15.33 -3.22
CA GLN A 256 -1.09 -15.47 -2.26
C GLN A 256 -2.17 -14.43 -2.59
N PRO A 257 -3.43 -14.68 -2.21
CA PRO A 257 -4.48 -13.69 -2.38
C PRO A 257 -4.09 -12.33 -1.80
N LEU A 258 -4.44 -11.26 -2.52
CA LEU A 258 -4.05 -9.89 -2.19
C LEU A 258 -4.87 -9.34 -1.02
N VAL A 259 -4.42 -9.65 0.18
CA VAL A 259 -5.02 -9.23 1.44
C VAL A 259 -4.07 -8.29 2.16
N PHE A 260 -4.58 -7.14 2.58
CA PHE A 260 -3.83 -6.19 3.40
C PHE A 260 -3.88 -6.61 4.86
N TYR A 261 -2.70 -6.69 5.47
CA TYR A 261 -2.49 -7.03 6.87
C TYR A 261 -1.90 -5.85 7.63
N ALA A 262 -2.48 -5.53 8.78
CA ALA A 262 -1.99 -4.50 9.70
C ALA A 262 -1.40 -5.14 10.96
N ALA A 263 -0.22 -4.68 11.36
CA ALA A 263 0.51 -5.19 12.52
C ALA A 263 1.03 -4.04 13.39
N VAL A 264 0.80 -4.12 14.69
CA VAL A 264 1.44 -3.22 15.67
C VAL A 264 2.87 -3.69 15.89
N LEU A 265 3.82 -2.76 15.82
CA LEU A 265 5.23 -3.06 16.09
C LEU A 265 5.48 -3.14 17.59
N LYS A 266 6.31 -4.08 18.05
CA LYS A 266 6.65 -4.24 19.47
C LYS A 266 7.41 -3.06 20.06
N ASN A 267 8.14 -2.33 19.22
CA ASN A 267 8.86 -1.10 19.55
C ASN A 267 8.06 0.17 19.26
N ALA A 268 6.74 0.06 19.08
CA ALA A 268 5.84 1.20 18.89
C ALA A 268 5.95 2.19 20.06
N ALA A 269 6.03 3.48 19.74
CA ALA A 269 6.02 4.55 20.75
C ALA A 269 4.63 4.72 21.40
N ASP A 270 3.55 4.46 20.62
CA ASP A 270 2.18 4.41 21.11
C ASP A 270 1.43 3.15 20.62
N PRO A 271 1.67 2.00 21.25
CA PRO A 271 1.00 0.75 20.88
C PRO A 271 -0.52 0.78 21.11
N ASN A 272 -1.02 1.66 21.99
CA ASN A 272 -2.46 1.80 22.23
C ASN A 272 -3.14 2.51 21.06
N ALA A 273 -2.60 3.64 20.61
CA ALA A 273 -3.08 4.33 19.40
C ALA A 273 -2.98 3.43 18.15
N ALA A 274 -1.91 2.66 18.01
CA ALA A 274 -1.75 1.70 16.92
C ALA A 274 -2.83 0.61 16.93
N ARG A 275 -3.14 0.02 18.10
CA ARG A 275 -4.26 -0.93 18.25
C ARG A 275 -5.61 -0.30 17.96
N ALA A 276 -5.84 0.91 18.47
CA ALA A 276 -7.06 1.67 18.21
C ALA A 276 -7.25 1.99 16.72
N PHE A 277 -6.16 2.29 16.00
CA PHE A 277 -6.20 2.49 14.56
C PHE A 277 -6.65 1.22 13.81
N ILE A 278 -6.10 0.05 14.15
CA ILE A 278 -6.55 -1.22 13.54
C ILE A 278 -8.04 -1.46 13.83
N ALA A 279 -8.49 -1.23 15.05
CA ALA A 279 -9.90 -1.36 15.43
C ALA A 279 -10.78 -0.39 14.63
N PHE A 280 -10.34 0.87 14.47
CA PHE A 280 -11.04 1.87 13.65
C PHE A 280 -11.16 1.42 12.18
N VAL A 281 -10.05 0.97 11.56
CA VAL A 281 -10.06 0.52 10.16
C VAL A 281 -11.03 -0.65 9.96
N ARG A 282 -11.13 -1.57 10.93
CA ARG A 282 -12.03 -2.73 10.90
C ARG A 282 -13.46 -2.42 11.31
N SER A 283 -13.75 -1.23 11.81
CA SER A 283 -15.11 -0.78 12.18
C SER A 283 -15.98 -0.57 10.93
N PRO A 284 -17.32 -0.51 11.08
CA PRO A 284 -18.22 -0.19 9.95
C PRO A 284 -17.83 1.11 9.24
N ARG A 285 -17.36 2.13 10.00
CA ARG A 285 -16.90 3.41 9.45
C ARG A 285 -15.62 3.25 8.63
N GLY A 286 -14.61 2.56 9.15
CA GLY A 286 -13.37 2.29 8.42
C GLY A 286 -13.59 1.47 7.16
N LEU A 287 -14.42 0.42 7.24
CA LEU A 287 -14.79 -0.41 6.08
C LEU A 287 -15.60 0.38 5.03
N ALA A 288 -16.43 1.34 5.43
CA ALA A 288 -17.12 2.24 4.51
C ALA A 288 -16.13 3.16 3.76
N ILE A 289 -15.13 3.68 4.47
CA ILE A 289 -14.05 4.47 3.84
C ILE A 289 -13.30 3.60 2.84
N LEU A 290 -12.83 2.42 3.24
CA LEU A 290 -12.11 1.50 2.36
C LEU A 290 -12.90 1.19 1.08
N ARG A 291 -14.20 0.90 1.19
CA ARG A 291 -15.07 0.66 0.02
C ARG A 291 -15.12 1.83 -0.95
N ARG A 292 -15.20 3.06 -0.43
CA ARG A 292 -15.20 4.29 -1.27
C ARG A 292 -13.92 4.44 -2.09
N PHE A 293 -12.81 3.88 -1.59
CA PHE A 293 -11.51 3.85 -2.27
C PHE A 293 -11.28 2.54 -3.03
N GLY A 294 -12.32 1.75 -3.31
CA GLY A 294 -12.22 0.56 -4.14
C GLY A 294 -11.67 -0.69 -3.45
N TYR A 295 -11.51 -0.66 -2.11
CA TYR A 295 -11.10 -1.85 -1.36
C TYR A 295 -12.28 -2.77 -1.09
N GLN A 296 -12.02 -4.06 -1.15
CA GLN A 296 -12.98 -5.11 -0.81
C GLN A 296 -12.87 -5.48 0.68
N ARG A 297 -13.90 -6.14 1.22
CA ARG A 297 -13.88 -6.65 2.60
C ARG A 297 -12.69 -7.58 2.83
N PRO A 298 -12.05 -7.50 4.01
CA PRO A 298 -10.95 -8.41 4.34
C PRO A 298 -11.46 -9.85 4.39
N LEU A 299 -10.64 -10.76 3.88
CA LEU A 299 -10.79 -12.21 4.03
C LEU A 299 -9.47 -12.79 4.54
N GLY A 300 -9.52 -13.94 5.17
CA GLY A 300 -8.36 -14.63 5.69
C GLY A 300 -8.26 -14.59 7.22
N ARG A 301 -7.30 -15.37 7.74
CA ARG A 301 -7.01 -15.46 9.18
C ARG A 301 -5.88 -14.48 9.54
N PRO A 302 -5.77 -14.07 10.80
CA PRO A 302 -4.56 -13.39 11.29
C PRO A 302 -3.30 -14.21 11.02
N LEU A 303 -2.18 -13.50 10.83
CA LEU A 303 -0.84 -14.08 10.66
C LEU A 303 -0.12 -14.15 12.00
#